data_45ad070bf1813072e46a042eb4c9537a
#
_entry.id   45ad070bf1813072e46a042eb4c9537a
#
_cell.length_a   1.000
_cell.length_b   1.000
_cell.length_c   1.000
_cell.angle_alpha   90.00
_cell.angle_beta   90.00
_cell.angle_gamma   90.00
#
_symmetry.space_group_name_H-M   'P 1'
#
loop_
_entity.id
_entity.type
_entity.pdbx_description
1 polymer ?
#
loop_
_entity_poly.entity_id
_entity_poly.type
_entity_poly.pdbx_seq_one_letter_code
_entity_poly.pdbx_strand_id
1 'polypeptide(L)'
;MWILALLEPGKGYKINLKLTALLCGFSLENTMLFDSHLHLDQLSDENIQKTLGDLKITGMLAVSTNLKSAKKLLNLKQTYPEKLYIAAGFHPEQSLLNLEEREELFQWIDEHHSSISAIGEVGLPYYSKRENLNLDYAPYIALLERFILIAKKWDLPLNLHIVHNDVDIALELLEKHNIQRAHFHWFKTDEKSFQKFLSTPYFASLTPDILWNPKTQYVAQHLSLNRLMIETDSPWPHEGFESAVISEQLSAVIKKVAELKSLPLHYVQEQMLLNTQQFYRL
;
A
#
# COMPACT_ATOMS: atom_id res chain seq x y z
N MET A 1 6.59 36.66 2.91
CA MET A 1 7.81 37.47 2.85
C MET A 1 8.94 36.53 2.44
N TRP A 2 9.37 36.62 1.18
CA TRP A 2 10.38 35.74 0.58
C TRP A 2 11.77 36.18 1.01
N ILE A 3 12.56 35.27 1.61
CA ILE A 3 13.99 35.54 1.85
C ILE A 3 14.75 34.95 0.67
N LEU A 4 15.21 35.81 -0.23
CA LEU A 4 16.19 35.48 -1.27
C LEU A 4 17.55 35.27 -0.59
N ALA A 5 18.02 34.02 -0.55
CA ALA A 5 19.41 33.74 -0.19
C ALA A 5 20.30 33.86 -1.43
N LEU A 6 21.25 34.77 -1.41
CA LEU A 6 22.32 34.90 -2.39
C LEU A 6 23.23 33.66 -2.36
N LEU A 7 23.30 32.95 -3.47
CA LEU A 7 24.14 31.78 -3.65
C LEU A 7 25.55 32.21 -4.11
N GLU A 8 26.54 31.93 -3.31
CA GLU A 8 27.93 31.91 -3.77
C GLU A 8 28.33 30.53 -4.27
N PRO A 9 28.95 30.37 -5.44
CA PRO A 9 29.34 29.06 -5.97
C PRO A 9 30.65 28.60 -5.31
N GLY A 10 30.60 27.41 -4.67
CA GLY A 10 31.84 26.71 -4.28
C GLY A 10 31.96 26.18 -2.85
N LYS A 11 30.98 26.31 -1.98
CA LYS A 11 31.01 25.71 -0.63
C LYS A 11 29.90 24.67 -0.48
N GLY A 12 30.29 23.42 -0.22
CA GLY A 12 29.36 22.35 0.11
C GLY A 12 28.59 22.67 1.39
N TYR A 13 27.29 22.91 1.27
CA TYR A 13 26.44 23.22 2.42
C TYR A 13 25.98 21.89 3.08
N LYS A 14 26.46 21.70 4.32
CA LYS A 14 25.76 20.81 5.26
C LYS A 14 24.47 21.51 5.68
N ILE A 15 23.33 21.13 5.09
CA ILE A 15 22.03 21.59 5.57
C ILE A 15 21.87 21.10 7.02
N ASN A 16 21.81 22.04 7.95
CA ASN A 16 21.61 21.74 9.35
C ASN A 16 20.11 21.47 9.59
N LEU A 17 19.68 20.24 9.33
CA LEU A 17 18.30 19.77 9.47
C LEU A 17 17.69 20.06 10.86
N LYS A 18 18.51 20.22 11.89
CA LYS A 18 18.04 20.62 13.23
C LYS A 18 17.48 22.04 13.28
N LEU A 19 18.00 22.94 12.46
CA LEU A 19 17.55 24.36 12.45
C LEU A 19 16.21 24.51 11.73
N THR A 20 15.93 23.69 10.70
CA THR A 20 14.68 23.71 9.95
C THR A 20 13.53 23.15 10.79
N ALA A 21 13.76 22.08 11.55
CA ALA A 21 12.77 21.52 12.48
C ALA A 21 12.39 22.47 13.62
N LEU A 22 13.37 23.25 14.14
CA LEU A 22 13.12 24.25 15.19
C LEU A 22 12.31 25.46 14.69
N LEU A 23 12.44 25.82 13.43
CA LEU A 23 11.75 26.99 12.83
C LEU A 23 10.30 26.68 12.43
N CYS A 24 9.94 25.39 12.25
CA CYS A 24 8.59 24.98 11.88
C CYS A 24 7.68 24.63 13.06
N GLY A 25 8.15 24.65 14.32
CA GLY A 25 7.32 24.39 15.50
C GLY A 25 6.77 22.95 15.56
N PHE A 26 7.39 22.00 14.85
CA PHE A 26 7.00 20.59 14.92
C PHE A 26 7.45 20.00 16.27
N SER A 27 6.53 19.87 17.20
CA SER A 27 6.75 19.05 18.38
C SER A 27 6.86 17.59 17.92
N LEU A 28 7.77 16.84 18.53
CA LEU A 28 8.01 15.40 18.30
C LEU A 28 6.78 14.50 18.63
N GLU A 29 5.65 15.09 19.02
CA GLU A 29 4.43 14.39 19.44
C GLU A 29 3.39 14.16 18.35
N ASN A 30 3.48 14.80 17.18
CA ASN A 30 2.54 14.57 16.09
C ASN A 30 3.07 13.52 15.12
N THR A 31 2.95 12.25 15.52
CA THR A 31 3.20 11.11 14.65
C THR A 31 2.09 11.04 13.60
N MET A 32 2.35 11.49 12.39
CA MET A 32 1.40 11.38 11.27
C MET A 32 1.66 10.07 10.53
N LEU A 33 0.68 9.18 10.51
CA LEU A 33 0.77 7.85 9.91
C LEU A 33 -0.29 7.69 8.82
N PHE A 34 0.05 6.95 7.79
CA PHE A 34 -0.89 6.55 6.75
C PHE A 34 -0.79 5.03 6.56
N ASP A 35 -1.92 4.32 6.67
CA ASP A 35 -2.00 2.90 6.37
C ASP A 35 -2.26 2.72 4.87
N SER A 36 -1.30 2.17 4.14
CA SER A 36 -1.40 2.05 2.68
C SER A 36 -2.20 0.84 2.19
N HIS A 37 -2.64 -0.04 3.12
CA HIS A 37 -3.47 -1.20 2.80
C HIS A 37 -4.09 -1.82 4.06
N LEU A 38 -5.43 -1.82 4.13
CA LEU A 38 -6.18 -2.55 5.14
C LEU A 38 -7.59 -2.90 4.63
N HIS A 39 -8.20 -3.94 5.22
CA HIS A 39 -9.59 -4.35 4.96
C HIS A 39 -10.53 -3.75 6.03
N LEU A 40 -10.71 -2.43 6.01
CA LEU A 40 -11.48 -1.71 7.02
C LEU A 40 -12.92 -2.25 7.17
N ASP A 41 -13.53 -2.68 6.08
CA ASP A 41 -14.90 -3.20 6.07
C ASP A 41 -15.05 -4.56 6.77
N GLN A 42 -13.95 -5.28 7.02
CA GLN A 42 -13.95 -6.54 7.75
C GLN A 42 -13.81 -6.37 9.27
N LEU A 43 -13.49 -5.17 9.73
CA LEU A 43 -13.47 -4.86 11.16
C LEU A 43 -14.89 -4.75 11.71
N SER A 44 -15.04 -4.96 13.04
CA SER A 44 -16.28 -4.63 13.74
C SER A 44 -16.53 -3.12 13.70
N ASP A 45 -17.80 -2.70 13.81
CA ASP A 45 -18.15 -1.28 13.79
C ASP A 45 -17.42 -0.50 14.90
N GLU A 46 -17.22 -1.09 16.08
CA GLU A 46 -16.45 -0.50 17.17
C GLU A 46 -14.99 -0.27 16.76
N ASN A 47 -14.35 -1.26 16.14
CA ASN A 47 -12.97 -1.15 15.66
C ASN A 47 -12.83 -0.18 14.50
N ILE A 48 -13.81 -0.11 13.59
CA ILE A 48 -13.87 0.92 12.55
C ILE A 48 -13.86 2.32 13.17
N GLN A 49 -14.73 2.57 14.14
CA GLN A 49 -14.80 3.87 14.83
C GLN A 49 -13.50 4.20 15.57
N LYS A 50 -12.91 3.22 16.25
CA LYS A 50 -11.63 3.38 16.94
C LYS A 50 -10.50 3.72 15.98
N THR A 51 -10.42 3.01 14.85
CA THR A 51 -9.40 3.23 13.81
C THR A 51 -9.55 4.61 13.17
N LEU A 52 -10.77 4.98 12.77
CA LEU A 52 -11.06 6.28 12.17
C LEU A 52 -10.92 7.44 13.17
N GLY A 53 -11.11 7.18 14.46
CA GLY A 53 -10.93 8.14 15.57
C GLY A 53 -9.47 8.32 16.01
N ASP A 54 -8.54 7.48 15.57
CA ASP A 54 -7.12 7.59 15.97
C ASP A 54 -6.48 8.86 15.36
N LEU A 55 -6.08 9.79 16.23
CA LEU A 55 -5.49 11.07 15.82
C LEU A 55 -4.09 10.95 15.20
N LYS A 56 -3.41 9.83 15.42
CA LYS A 56 -2.11 9.56 14.79
C LYS A 56 -2.24 9.13 13.34
N ILE A 57 -3.41 8.61 12.95
CA ILE A 57 -3.70 8.21 11.58
C ILE A 57 -4.22 9.41 10.80
N THR A 58 -3.48 9.88 9.83
CA THR A 58 -3.85 10.99 8.95
C THR A 58 -4.64 10.55 7.73
N GLY A 59 -4.52 9.28 7.36
CA GLY A 59 -5.27 8.67 6.28
C GLY A 59 -5.03 7.18 6.19
N MET A 60 -5.88 6.50 5.42
CA MET A 60 -5.78 5.07 5.14
C MET A 60 -6.37 4.74 3.79
N LEU A 61 -5.77 3.76 3.10
CA LEU A 61 -6.33 3.15 1.90
C LEU A 61 -7.01 1.84 2.28
N ALA A 62 -8.33 1.84 2.33
CA ALA A 62 -9.10 0.63 2.52
C ALA A 62 -9.34 -0.08 1.18
N VAL A 63 -8.98 -1.35 1.10
CA VAL A 63 -9.09 -2.15 -0.12
C VAL A 63 -10.26 -3.11 -0.04
N SER A 64 -10.97 -3.27 -1.15
CA SER A 64 -12.12 -4.18 -1.21
C SER A 64 -11.71 -5.58 -1.67
N THR A 65 -12.44 -6.58 -1.19
CA THR A 65 -12.26 -7.97 -1.62
C THR A 65 -13.25 -8.40 -2.71
N ASN A 66 -14.36 -7.65 -2.89
CA ASN A 66 -15.41 -7.89 -3.88
C ASN A 66 -16.34 -6.67 -3.97
N LEU A 67 -17.39 -6.74 -4.80
CA LEU A 67 -18.33 -5.65 -5.00
C LEU A 67 -19.07 -5.24 -3.72
N LYS A 68 -19.48 -6.18 -2.87
CA LYS A 68 -20.16 -5.89 -1.59
C LYS A 68 -19.24 -5.09 -0.66
N SER A 69 -17.98 -5.50 -0.57
CA SER A 69 -16.93 -4.81 0.16
C SER A 69 -16.72 -3.40 -0.39
N ALA A 70 -16.57 -3.24 -1.71
CA ALA A 70 -16.40 -1.94 -2.36
C ALA A 70 -17.56 -0.97 -2.06
N LYS A 71 -18.81 -1.44 -2.14
CA LYS A 71 -20.00 -0.65 -1.80
C LYS A 71 -20.00 -0.22 -0.31
N LYS A 72 -19.60 -1.11 0.60
CA LYS A 72 -19.49 -0.77 2.04
C LYS A 72 -18.41 0.28 2.29
N LEU A 73 -17.24 0.13 1.67
CA LEU A 73 -16.15 1.10 1.81
C LEU A 73 -16.52 2.47 1.23
N LEU A 74 -17.22 2.53 0.10
CA LEU A 74 -17.68 3.79 -0.47
C LEU A 74 -18.64 4.53 0.48
N ASN A 75 -19.55 3.81 1.14
CA ASN A 75 -20.44 4.40 2.15
C ASN A 75 -19.66 4.93 3.36
N LEU A 76 -18.65 4.20 3.83
CA LEU A 76 -17.78 4.67 4.92
C LEU A 76 -17.00 5.93 4.51
N LYS A 77 -16.48 5.98 3.29
CA LYS A 77 -15.77 7.16 2.76
C LYS A 77 -16.64 8.41 2.74
N GLN A 78 -17.94 8.29 2.45
CA GLN A 78 -18.87 9.44 2.50
C GLN A 78 -18.96 10.07 3.89
N THR A 79 -18.77 9.26 4.94
CA THR A 79 -18.78 9.73 6.34
C THR A 79 -17.42 10.28 6.77
N TYR A 80 -16.32 9.77 6.21
CA TYR A 80 -14.95 10.12 6.59
C TYR A 80 -14.09 10.51 5.36
N PRO A 81 -14.50 11.51 4.56
CA PRO A 81 -13.90 11.81 3.26
C PRO A 81 -12.43 12.23 3.34
N GLU A 82 -12.03 12.89 4.44
CA GLU A 82 -10.66 13.41 4.64
C GLU A 82 -9.65 12.36 5.09
N LYS A 83 -10.14 11.21 5.57
CA LYS A 83 -9.29 10.19 6.19
C LYS A 83 -9.28 8.88 5.42
N LEU A 84 -10.39 8.57 4.76
CA LEU A 84 -10.60 7.29 4.11
C LEU A 84 -10.50 7.40 2.60
N TYR A 85 -9.51 6.74 2.05
CA TYR A 85 -9.33 6.49 0.63
C TYR A 85 -9.68 5.03 0.36
N ILE A 86 -10.21 4.71 -0.81
CA ILE A 86 -10.66 3.35 -1.10
C ILE A 86 -10.07 2.84 -2.42
N ALA A 87 -9.79 1.55 -2.45
CA ALA A 87 -9.49 0.81 -3.66
C ALA A 87 -10.60 -0.21 -3.95
N ALA A 88 -10.94 -0.37 -5.22
CA ALA A 88 -11.97 -1.30 -5.66
C ALA A 88 -11.36 -2.42 -6.50
N GLY A 89 -11.63 -3.67 -6.13
CA GLY A 89 -11.09 -4.85 -6.78
C GLY A 89 -11.74 -6.15 -6.33
N PHE A 90 -11.07 -7.23 -6.67
CA PHE A 90 -11.45 -8.60 -6.32
C PHE A 90 -10.23 -9.34 -5.79
N HIS A 91 -10.25 -9.68 -4.51
CA HIS A 91 -9.17 -10.42 -3.85
C HIS A 91 -9.02 -11.82 -4.46
N PRO A 92 -7.82 -12.22 -4.88
CA PRO A 92 -7.66 -13.44 -5.68
C PRO A 92 -7.79 -14.75 -4.89
N GLU A 93 -7.55 -14.74 -3.58
CA GLU A 93 -7.58 -15.96 -2.73
C GLU A 93 -9.01 -16.39 -2.38
N GLN A 94 -9.89 -16.33 -3.37
CA GLN A 94 -11.28 -16.81 -3.29
C GLN A 94 -11.71 -17.41 -4.65
N SER A 95 -12.85 -18.10 -4.66
CA SER A 95 -13.40 -18.64 -5.90
C SER A 95 -13.68 -17.53 -6.90
N LEU A 96 -13.32 -17.76 -8.16
CA LEU A 96 -13.57 -16.79 -9.22
C LEU A 96 -15.05 -16.43 -9.31
N LEU A 97 -15.30 -15.15 -9.53
CA LEU A 97 -16.62 -14.64 -9.88
C LEU A 97 -17.12 -15.30 -11.18
N ASN A 98 -18.40 -15.57 -11.27
CA ASN A 98 -19.03 -15.90 -12.54
C ASN A 98 -19.01 -14.66 -13.47
N LEU A 99 -19.47 -14.82 -14.71
CA LEU A 99 -19.39 -13.75 -15.71
C LEU A 99 -20.26 -12.54 -15.32
N GLU A 100 -21.46 -12.77 -14.81
CA GLU A 100 -22.39 -11.70 -14.39
C GLU A 100 -21.83 -10.89 -13.22
N GLU A 101 -21.33 -11.55 -12.18
CA GLU A 101 -20.70 -10.89 -11.02
C GLU A 101 -19.47 -10.09 -11.41
N ARG A 102 -18.67 -10.57 -12.37
CA ARG A 102 -17.52 -9.83 -12.89
C ARG A 102 -17.93 -8.56 -13.62
N GLU A 103 -18.90 -8.67 -14.52
CA GLU A 103 -19.36 -7.51 -15.29
C GLU A 103 -20.06 -6.49 -14.38
N GLU A 104 -20.81 -6.92 -13.33
CA GLU A 104 -21.38 -6.01 -12.34
C GLU A 104 -20.28 -5.24 -11.57
N LEU A 105 -19.20 -5.93 -11.16
CA LEU A 105 -18.07 -5.29 -10.49
C LEU A 105 -17.36 -4.28 -11.41
N PHE A 106 -17.11 -4.63 -12.66
CA PHE A 106 -16.45 -3.75 -13.61
C PHE A 106 -17.31 -2.53 -13.96
N GLN A 107 -18.59 -2.73 -14.15
CA GLN A 107 -19.53 -1.63 -14.37
C GLN A 107 -19.55 -0.69 -13.16
N TRP A 108 -19.62 -1.24 -11.95
CA TRP A 108 -19.59 -0.43 -10.73
C TRP A 108 -18.29 0.38 -10.60
N ILE A 109 -17.15 -0.22 -10.92
CA ILE A 109 -15.85 0.50 -10.93
C ILE A 109 -15.88 1.63 -11.98
N ASP A 110 -16.37 1.37 -13.18
CA ASP A 110 -16.49 2.38 -14.24
C ASP A 110 -17.40 3.54 -13.82
N GLU A 111 -18.51 3.28 -13.12
CA GLU A 111 -19.44 4.31 -12.61
C GLU A 111 -18.86 5.13 -11.45
N HIS A 112 -17.96 4.54 -10.65
CA HIS A 112 -17.45 5.15 -9.43
C HIS A 112 -15.95 5.49 -9.48
N HIS A 113 -15.31 5.40 -10.66
CA HIS A 113 -13.87 5.61 -10.82
C HIS A 113 -13.34 6.93 -10.23
N SER A 114 -14.13 7.99 -10.23
CA SER A 114 -13.75 9.29 -9.64
C SER A 114 -13.80 9.31 -8.10
N SER A 115 -14.46 8.33 -7.48
CA SER A 115 -14.61 8.21 -6.04
C SER A 115 -13.62 7.23 -5.42
N ILE A 116 -12.94 6.42 -6.23
CA ILE A 116 -11.91 5.46 -5.79
C ILE A 116 -10.51 6.01 -6.05
N SER A 117 -9.54 5.60 -5.24
CA SER A 117 -8.16 6.08 -5.30
C SER A 117 -7.22 5.08 -5.99
N ALA A 118 -7.65 3.83 -6.14
CA ALA A 118 -6.87 2.76 -6.77
C ALA A 118 -7.77 1.62 -7.26
N ILE A 119 -7.25 0.79 -8.16
CA ILE A 119 -7.78 -0.54 -8.45
C ILE A 119 -7.08 -1.53 -7.51
N GLY A 120 -7.83 -2.18 -6.66
CA GLY A 120 -7.33 -3.10 -5.63
C GLY A 120 -8.38 -3.47 -4.56
N GLU A 121 -8.17 -4.55 -3.85
CA GLU A 121 -7.03 -5.44 -4.00
C GLU A 121 -7.28 -6.41 -5.15
N VAL A 122 -6.27 -6.60 -6.01
CA VAL A 122 -6.32 -7.52 -7.14
C VAL A 122 -4.99 -8.26 -7.27
N GLY A 123 -4.98 -9.45 -7.85
CA GLY A 123 -3.73 -10.21 -7.94
C GLY A 123 -3.90 -11.65 -8.38
N LEU A 124 -3.02 -12.52 -7.84
CA LEU A 124 -2.97 -13.94 -8.15
C LEU A 124 -3.09 -14.78 -6.87
N PRO A 125 -3.75 -15.95 -6.93
CA PRO A 125 -4.08 -16.78 -5.77
C PRO A 125 -2.92 -17.72 -5.40
N TYR A 126 -1.80 -17.15 -4.97
CA TYR A 126 -0.60 -17.92 -4.65
C TYR A 126 -0.84 -18.97 -3.56
N TYR A 127 -1.53 -18.60 -2.49
CA TYR A 127 -1.76 -19.52 -1.37
C TYR A 127 -2.76 -20.61 -1.73
N SER A 128 -3.84 -20.26 -2.41
CA SER A 128 -4.81 -21.24 -2.95
C SER A 128 -4.15 -22.20 -3.94
N LYS A 129 -3.25 -21.72 -4.79
CA LYS A 129 -2.47 -22.57 -5.72
C LYS A 129 -1.54 -23.53 -4.99
N ARG A 130 -0.92 -23.07 -3.90
CA ARG A 130 -0.04 -23.91 -3.07
C ARG A 130 -0.82 -25.00 -2.36
N GLU A 131 -2.06 -24.74 -1.93
CA GLU A 131 -2.95 -25.70 -1.29
C GLU A 131 -3.58 -26.66 -2.29
N ASN A 132 -3.90 -26.18 -3.48
CA ASN A 132 -4.46 -26.98 -4.57
C ASN A 132 -3.63 -26.82 -5.85
N LEU A 133 -2.67 -27.73 -6.04
CA LEU A 133 -1.77 -27.70 -7.22
C LEU A 133 -2.52 -27.83 -8.56
N ASN A 134 -3.77 -28.33 -8.56
CA ASN A 134 -4.60 -28.45 -9.76
C ASN A 134 -5.41 -27.17 -10.04
N LEU A 135 -5.33 -26.13 -9.21
CA LEU A 135 -6.02 -24.87 -9.47
C LEU A 135 -5.56 -24.30 -10.83
N ASP A 136 -6.53 -24.08 -11.73
CA ASP A 136 -6.23 -23.42 -13.00
C ASP A 136 -5.93 -21.93 -12.77
N TYR A 137 -4.72 -21.52 -13.11
CA TYR A 137 -4.23 -20.17 -12.90
C TYR A 137 -4.61 -19.22 -14.05
N ALA A 138 -4.86 -19.75 -15.24
CA ALA A 138 -5.10 -18.94 -16.43
C ALA A 138 -6.31 -17.98 -16.29
N PRO A 139 -7.45 -18.38 -15.70
CA PRO A 139 -8.56 -17.46 -15.49
C PRO A 139 -8.25 -16.31 -14.51
N TYR A 140 -7.40 -16.55 -13.49
CA TYR A 140 -6.98 -15.51 -12.54
C TYR A 140 -6.02 -14.52 -13.21
N ILE A 141 -5.10 -15.02 -14.05
CA ILE A 141 -4.20 -14.15 -14.84
C ILE A 141 -5.02 -13.27 -15.79
N ALA A 142 -6.01 -13.84 -16.48
CA ALA A 142 -6.90 -13.10 -17.36
C ALA A 142 -7.74 -12.04 -16.59
N LEU A 143 -8.18 -12.36 -15.37
CA LEU A 143 -8.89 -11.42 -14.52
C LEU A 143 -7.99 -10.28 -14.04
N LEU A 144 -6.76 -10.58 -13.60
CA LEU A 144 -5.77 -9.56 -13.25
C LEU A 144 -5.47 -8.64 -14.43
N GLU A 145 -5.28 -9.20 -15.62
CA GLU A 145 -5.05 -8.40 -16.83
C GLU A 145 -6.23 -7.46 -17.13
N ARG A 146 -7.48 -7.90 -16.90
CA ARG A 146 -8.65 -7.03 -17.04
C ARG A 146 -8.64 -5.86 -16.06
N PHE A 147 -8.27 -6.08 -14.78
CA PHE A 147 -8.11 -4.99 -13.80
C PHE A 147 -6.97 -4.03 -14.17
N ILE A 148 -5.87 -4.55 -14.71
CA ILE A 148 -4.76 -3.72 -15.22
C ILE A 148 -5.26 -2.78 -16.34
N LEU A 149 -6.07 -3.27 -17.25
CA LEU A 149 -6.66 -2.46 -18.34
C LEU A 149 -7.62 -1.40 -17.81
N ILE A 150 -8.40 -1.70 -16.77
CA ILE A 150 -9.29 -0.73 -16.12
C ILE A 150 -8.47 0.34 -15.39
N ALA A 151 -7.44 -0.04 -14.66
CA ALA A 151 -6.51 0.89 -14.01
C ALA A 151 -5.88 1.85 -15.03
N LYS A 152 -5.44 1.32 -16.17
CA LYS A 152 -4.90 2.12 -17.28
C LYS A 152 -5.94 3.06 -17.88
N LYS A 153 -7.18 2.58 -18.11
CA LYS A 153 -8.29 3.38 -18.65
C LYS A 153 -8.57 4.63 -17.84
N TRP A 154 -8.53 4.52 -16.53
CA TRP A 154 -8.88 5.59 -15.58
C TRP A 154 -7.67 6.29 -14.95
N ASP A 155 -6.45 5.97 -15.37
CA ASP A 155 -5.20 6.45 -14.77
C ASP A 155 -5.17 6.27 -13.23
N LEU A 156 -5.68 5.13 -12.75
CA LEU A 156 -5.65 4.76 -11.35
C LEU A 156 -4.44 3.87 -11.05
N PRO A 157 -3.79 4.00 -9.89
CA PRO A 157 -2.75 3.07 -9.46
C PRO A 157 -3.34 1.68 -9.15
N LEU A 158 -2.50 0.66 -9.24
CA LEU A 158 -2.84 -0.70 -8.81
C LEU A 158 -2.36 -0.95 -7.38
N ASN A 159 -3.20 -1.61 -6.56
CA ASN A 159 -2.82 -2.20 -5.28
C ASN A 159 -2.93 -3.73 -5.42
N LEU A 160 -1.77 -4.42 -5.34
CA LEU A 160 -1.60 -5.77 -5.85
C LEU A 160 -1.34 -6.81 -4.76
N HIS A 161 -2.16 -7.85 -4.72
CA HIS A 161 -1.89 -9.10 -4.01
C HIS A 161 -1.00 -10.00 -4.86
N ILE A 162 0.31 -9.78 -4.81
CA ILE A 162 1.30 -10.52 -5.59
C ILE A 162 2.50 -10.85 -4.72
N VAL A 163 2.72 -12.14 -4.50
CA VAL A 163 3.79 -12.63 -3.62
C VAL A 163 4.59 -13.75 -4.30
N HIS A 164 5.81 -13.94 -3.85
CA HIS A 164 6.69 -15.04 -4.26
C HIS A 164 6.85 -15.15 -5.79
N ASN A 165 6.60 -16.32 -6.36
CA ASN A 165 6.82 -16.59 -7.80
C ASN A 165 5.84 -15.86 -8.72
N ASP A 166 4.73 -15.37 -8.19
CA ASP A 166 3.73 -14.64 -8.97
C ASP A 166 4.21 -13.24 -9.38
N VAL A 167 5.28 -12.76 -8.73
CA VAL A 167 5.91 -11.47 -9.07
C VAL A 167 6.34 -11.44 -10.54
N ASP A 168 6.93 -12.49 -11.07
CA ASP A 168 7.37 -12.54 -12.46
C ASP A 168 6.18 -12.39 -13.43
N ILE A 169 5.07 -13.09 -13.18
CA ILE A 169 3.85 -13.00 -14.00
C ILE A 169 3.27 -11.59 -13.96
N ALA A 170 3.20 -11.01 -12.76
CA ALA A 170 2.68 -9.65 -12.61
C ALA A 170 3.56 -8.61 -13.32
N LEU A 171 4.88 -8.70 -13.20
CA LEU A 171 5.82 -7.79 -13.87
C LEU A 171 5.68 -7.86 -15.40
N GLU A 172 5.53 -9.05 -15.97
CA GLU A 172 5.31 -9.24 -17.42
C GLU A 172 4.00 -8.57 -17.88
N LEU A 173 2.90 -8.71 -17.11
CA LEU A 173 1.64 -8.06 -17.44
C LEU A 173 1.71 -6.53 -17.32
N LEU A 174 2.35 -6.02 -16.28
CA LEU A 174 2.51 -4.59 -16.05
C LEU A 174 3.37 -3.94 -17.14
N GLU A 175 4.45 -4.61 -17.57
CA GLU A 175 5.29 -4.18 -18.67
C GLU A 175 4.53 -4.22 -20.01
N LYS A 176 3.86 -5.33 -20.32
CA LYS A 176 3.02 -5.50 -21.53
C LYS A 176 2.04 -4.34 -21.72
N HIS A 177 1.45 -3.85 -20.63
CA HIS A 177 0.47 -2.77 -20.67
C HIS A 177 1.06 -1.38 -20.37
N ASN A 178 2.38 -1.27 -20.21
CA ASN A 178 3.09 -0.02 -19.88
C ASN A 178 2.51 0.68 -18.64
N ILE A 179 2.29 -0.07 -17.57
CA ILE A 179 1.80 0.45 -16.29
C ILE A 179 2.94 1.14 -15.55
N GLN A 180 2.68 2.34 -15.06
CA GLN A 180 3.69 3.14 -14.36
C GLN A 180 3.52 3.12 -12.83
N ARG A 181 2.31 2.83 -12.32
CA ARG A 181 2.00 2.90 -10.90
C ARG A 181 1.39 1.60 -10.41
N ALA A 182 2.22 0.77 -9.75
CA ALA A 182 1.81 -0.45 -9.09
C ALA A 182 2.41 -0.51 -7.68
N HIS A 183 1.59 -0.79 -6.69
CA HIS A 183 1.93 -1.04 -5.31
C HIS A 183 1.74 -2.52 -5.02
N PHE A 184 2.84 -3.20 -4.70
CA PHE A 184 2.84 -4.59 -4.25
C PHE A 184 2.70 -4.59 -2.73
N HIS A 185 1.50 -4.90 -2.24
CA HIS A 185 1.23 -4.92 -0.81
C HIS A 185 1.90 -6.12 -0.14
N TRP A 186 2.25 -5.98 1.14
CA TRP A 186 2.92 -7.02 1.95
C TRP A 186 3.97 -7.80 1.17
N PHE A 187 4.86 -7.06 0.52
CA PHE A 187 5.72 -7.60 -0.52
C PHE A 187 6.80 -8.53 0.01
N LYS A 188 6.84 -9.73 -0.52
CA LYS A 188 7.87 -10.74 -0.29
C LYS A 188 8.02 -11.66 -1.50
N THR A 189 9.27 -11.93 -1.88
CA THR A 189 9.56 -12.79 -3.02
C THR A 189 10.93 -13.48 -2.83
N ASP A 190 11.36 -14.28 -3.79
CA ASP A 190 12.72 -14.78 -3.86
C ASP A 190 13.68 -13.71 -4.42
N GLU A 191 14.99 -13.96 -4.26
CA GLU A 191 16.02 -13.00 -4.65
C GLU A 191 16.01 -12.70 -6.16
N LYS A 192 15.77 -13.68 -7.02
CA LYS A 192 15.76 -13.50 -8.48
C LYS A 192 14.62 -12.57 -8.92
N SER A 193 13.42 -12.81 -8.45
CA SER A 193 12.24 -11.98 -8.73
C SER A 193 12.39 -10.59 -8.09
N PHE A 194 13.04 -10.51 -6.92
CA PHE A 194 13.36 -9.22 -6.30
C PHE A 194 14.31 -8.37 -7.15
N GLN A 195 15.35 -8.97 -7.76
CA GLN A 195 16.25 -8.24 -8.66
C GLN A 195 15.51 -7.68 -9.88
N LYS A 196 14.54 -8.40 -10.45
CA LYS A 196 13.67 -7.88 -11.50
C LYS A 196 12.83 -6.71 -10.98
N PHE A 197 12.21 -6.85 -9.80
CA PHE A 197 11.41 -5.80 -9.17
C PHE A 197 12.23 -4.52 -8.93
N LEU A 198 13.51 -4.63 -8.56
CA LEU A 198 14.38 -3.47 -8.35
C LEU A 198 14.54 -2.59 -9.59
N SER A 199 14.50 -3.18 -10.80
CA SER A 199 14.62 -2.45 -12.06
C SER A 199 13.35 -1.75 -12.53
N THR A 200 12.24 -1.89 -11.79
CA THR A 200 10.95 -1.28 -12.07
C THR A 200 10.74 0.02 -11.27
N PRO A 201 9.75 0.86 -11.62
CA PRO A 201 9.40 2.04 -10.83
C PRO A 201 8.43 1.71 -9.67
N TYR A 202 8.05 0.45 -9.45
CA TYR A 202 6.96 0.07 -8.56
C TYR A 202 7.30 0.19 -7.08
N PHE A 203 6.26 0.30 -6.26
CA PHE A 203 6.33 0.46 -4.81
C PHE A 203 5.99 -0.84 -4.10
N ALA A 204 6.50 -0.99 -2.89
CA ALA A 204 6.19 -2.10 -2.01
C ALA A 204 5.85 -1.59 -0.61
N SER A 205 4.93 -2.27 0.07
CA SER A 205 4.63 -2.00 1.48
C SER A 205 5.10 -3.12 2.39
N LEU A 206 5.24 -2.77 3.64
CA LEU A 206 5.73 -3.60 4.71
C LEU A 206 4.70 -3.64 5.84
N THR A 207 4.40 -4.84 6.33
CA THR A 207 3.50 -5.10 7.45
C THR A 207 4.28 -5.33 8.75
N PRO A 208 3.62 -5.48 9.90
CA PRO A 208 4.27 -5.85 11.16
C PRO A 208 5.12 -7.12 11.12
N ASP A 209 4.94 -8.01 10.13
CA ASP A 209 5.78 -9.20 9.98
C ASP A 209 7.27 -8.90 9.77
N ILE A 210 7.61 -7.66 9.41
CA ILE A 210 9.01 -7.19 9.34
C ILE A 210 9.79 -7.41 10.66
N LEU A 211 9.10 -7.51 11.78
CA LEU A 211 9.76 -7.70 13.08
C LEU A 211 10.42 -9.07 13.20
N TRP A 212 9.92 -10.09 12.49
CA TRP A 212 10.42 -11.47 12.55
C TRP A 212 10.67 -12.14 11.20
N ASN A 213 10.04 -11.66 10.09
CA ASN A 213 10.16 -12.30 8.79
C ASN A 213 11.41 -11.85 8.03
N PRO A 214 12.42 -12.73 7.81
CA PRO A 214 13.65 -12.34 7.13
C PRO A 214 13.45 -11.90 5.68
N LYS A 215 12.41 -12.38 4.98
CA LYS A 215 12.11 -11.95 3.60
C LYS A 215 11.63 -10.51 3.57
N THR A 216 10.74 -10.12 4.49
CA THR A 216 10.27 -8.74 4.61
C THR A 216 11.40 -7.80 5.05
N GLN A 217 12.27 -8.27 5.97
CA GLN A 217 13.48 -7.52 6.35
C GLN A 217 14.43 -7.33 5.17
N TYR A 218 14.59 -8.35 4.33
CA TYR A 218 15.43 -8.26 3.12
C TYR A 218 14.91 -7.20 2.16
N VAL A 219 13.60 -7.17 1.90
CA VAL A 219 12.97 -6.12 1.09
C VAL A 219 13.23 -4.74 1.71
N ALA A 220 13.00 -4.59 3.01
CA ALA A 220 13.23 -3.34 3.72
C ALA A 220 14.68 -2.85 3.62
N GLN A 221 15.65 -3.74 3.68
CA GLN A 221 17.08 -3.39 3.59
C GLN A 221 17.48 -2.95 2.18
N HIS A 222 17.01 -3.62 1.13
CA HIS A 222 17.53 -3.49 -0.22
C HIS A 222 16.69 -2.60 -1.15
N LEU A 223 15.38 -2.45 -0.90
CA LEU A 223 14.56 -1.50 -1.65
C LEU A 223 14.83 -0.07 -1.16
N SER A 224 14.93 0.88 -2.10
CA SER A 224 15.11 2.29 -1.77
C SER A 224 13.96 2.82 -0.90
N LEU A 225 14.28 3.64 0.11
CA LEU A 225 13.28 4.18 1.05
C LEU A 225 12.15 4.94 0.33
N ASN A 226 12.45 5.63 -0.76
CA ASN A 226 11.48 6.39 -1.55
C ASN A 226 10.49 5.51 -2.37
N ARG A 227 10.58 4.19 -2.25
CA ARG A 227 9.68 3.22 -2.87
C ARG A 227 9.00 2.30 -1.84
N LEU A 228 9.21 2.57 -0.55
CA LEU A 228 8.61 1.82 0.55
C LEU A 228 7.40 2.55 1.10
N MET A 229 6.36 1.79 1.41
CA MET A 229 5.18 2.21 2.18
C MET A 229 5.00 1.31 3.39
N ILE A 230 4.10 1.68 4.28
CA ILE A 230 3.74 0.88 5.45
C ILE A 230 2.26 0.59 5.46
N GLU A 231 1.90 -0.56 5.99
CA GLU A 231 0.52 -1.00 6.13
C GLU A 231 0.33 -1.95 7.30
N THR A 232 -0.92 -2.23 7.64
CA THR A 232 -1.25 -3.26 8.63
C THR A 232 -1.82 -4.51 8.01
N ASP A 233 -2.47 -4.43 6.86
CA ASP A 233 -3.30 -5.49 6.29
C ASP A 233 -4.38 -5.99 7.28
N SER A 234 -4.84 -5.05 8.15
CA SER A 234 -5.86 -5.36 9.17
C SER A 234 -7.18 -5.77 8.51
N PRO A 235 -7.91 -6.78 9.04
CA PRO A 235 -7.73 -7.42 10.36
C PRO A 235 -6.82 -8.66 10.36
N TRP A 236 -5.95 -8.84 9.37
CA TRP A 236 -5.04 -9.98 9.40
C TRP A 236 -4.20 -9.97 10.69
N PRO A 237 -4.16 -11.07 11.44
CA PRO A 237 -3.43 -11.12 12.71
C PRO A 237 -1.92 -11.14 12.48
N HIS A 238 -1.22 -10.30 13.26
CA HIS A 238 0.23 -10.30 13.37
C HIS A 238 0.64 -10.67 14.78
N GLU A 239 1.63 -11.55 14.91
CA GLU A 239 2.14 -11.99 16.21
C GLU A 239 2.53 -10.80 17.11
N GLY A 240 1.99 -10.76 18.31
CA GLY A 240 2.22 -9.66 19.27
C GLY A 240 1.35 -8.42 19.06
N PHE A 241 0.43 -8.43 18.07
CA PHE A 241 -0.45 -7.30 17.77
C PHE A 241 -1.95 -7.64 17.75
N GLU A 242 -2.36 -8.75 18.34
CA GLU A 242 -3.75 -9.25 18.29
C GLU A 242 -4.79 -8.25 18.83
N SER A 243 -4.36 -7.36 19.74
CA SER A 243 -5.19 -6.30 20.31
C SER A 243 -4.66 -4.88 20.05
N ALA A 244 -3.57 -4.75 19.30
CA ALA A 244 -2.94 -3.45 19.09
C ALA A 244 -3.76 -2.58 18.14
N VAL A 245 -3.78 -1.28 18.41
CA VAL A 245 -4.34 -0.31 17.50
C VAL A 245 -3.45 -0.15 16.25
N ILE A 246 -4.05 0.22 15.13
CA ILE A 246 -3.35 0.35 13.84
C ILE A 246 -2.12 1.25 13.92
N SER A 247 -2.21 2.39 14.62
CA SER A 247 -1.07 3.30 14.77
C SER A 247 0.12 2.70 15.53
N GLU A 248 -0.11 1.76 16.43
CA GLU A 248 0.96 1.05 17.13
C GLU A 248 1.67 0.08 16.19
N GLN A 249 0.92 -0.65 15.37
CA GLN A 249 1.45 -1.55 14.35
C GLN A 249 2.33 -0.78 13.35
N LEU A 250 1.79 0.29 12.76
CA LEU A 250 2.53 1.12 11.81
C LEU A 250 3.79 1.75 12.42
N SER A 251 3.70 2.20 13.68
CA SER A 251 4.86 2.75 14.40
C SER A 251 5.97 1.71 14.60
N ALA A 252 5.60 0.45 14.88
CA ALA A 252 6.55 -0.64 15.01
C ALA A 252 7.26 -0.95 13.68
N VAL A 253 6.52 -0.94 12.55
CA VAL A 253 7.08 -1.12 11.20
C VAL A 253 8.09 -0.02 10.90
N ILE A 254 7.72 1.26 11.07
CA ILE A 254 8.63 2.41 10.84
C ILE A 254 9.90 2.30 11.66
N LYS A 255 9.76 1.97 12.95
CA LYS A 255 10.90 1.81 13.85
C LYS A 255 11.85 0.72 13.36
N LYS A 256 11.31 -0.41 12.91
CA LYS A 256 12.10 -1.52 12.37
C LYS A 256 12.80 -1.14 11.05
N VAL A 257 12.14 -0.42 10.16
CA VAL A 257 12.77 0.08 8.94
C VAL A 257 13.89 1.07 9.24
N ALA A 258 13.68 1.99 10.19
CA ALA A 258 14.71 2.94 10.62
C ALA A 258 15.96 2.21 11.16
N GLU A 259 15.76 1.16 11.97
CA GLU A 259 16.83 0.29 12.45
C GLU A 259 17.57 -0.39 11.28
N LEU A 260 16.85 -1.10 10.41
CA LEU A 260 17.44 -1.87 9.31
C LEU A 260 18.21 -1.00 8.31
N LYS A 261 17.74 0.22 8.08
CA LYS A 261 18.39 1.18 7.17
C LYS A 261 19.40 2.10 7.85
N SER A 262 19.52 2.03 9.17
CA SER A 262 20.37 2.94 9.96
C SER A 262 20.05 4.41 9.69
N LEU A 263 18.74 4.76 9.62
CA LEU A 263 18.24 6.09 9.35
C LEU A 263 17.49 6.67 10.57
N PRO A 264 17.42 8.01 10.71
CA PRO A 264 16.64 8.64 11.76
C PRO A 264 15.14 8.29 11.63
N LEU A 265 14.50 7.98 12.76
CA LEU A 265 13.10 7.54 12.81
C LEU A 265 12.14 8.56 12.14
N HIS A 266 12.28 9.84 12.46
CA HIS A 266 11.45 10.89 11.88
C HIS A 266 11.59 10.99 10.36
N TYR A 267 12.79 10.82 9.83
CA TYR A 267 13.04 10.83 8.38
C TYR A 267 12.36 9.67 7.67
N VAL A 268 12.42 8.47 8.24
CA VAL A 268 11.74 7.28 7.69
C VAL A 268 10.22 7.49 7.70
N GLN A 269 9.68 8.02 8.80
CA GLN A 269 8.25 8.28 8.94
C GLN A 269 7.75 9.31 7.91
N GLU A 270 8.41 10.44 7.80
CA GLU A 270 8.06 11.48 6.83
C GLU A 270 8.15 10.96 5.40
N GLN A 271 9.21 10.22 5.07
CA GLN A 271 9.38 9.69 3.72
C GLN A 271 8.30 8.66 3.37
N MET A 272 7.91 7.76 4.28
CA MET A 272 6.86 6.77 4.00
C MET A 272 5.48 7.40 3.84
N LEU A 273 5.16 8.41 4.63
CA LEU A 273 3.94 9.20 4.45
C LEU A 273 3.94 9.88 3.08
N LEU A 274 5.03 10.56 2.74
CA LEU A 274 5.19 11.26 1.46
C LEU A 274 5.10 10.29 0.27
N ASN A 275 5.73 9.12 0.36
CA ASN A 275 5.65 8.09 -0.67
C ASN A 275 4.21 7.68 -0.96
N THR A 276 3.43 7.43 0.11
CA THR A 276 2.03 7.02 -0.02
C THR A 276 1.17 8.12 -0.64
N GLN A 277 1.32 9.35 -0.15
CA GLN A 277 0.57 10.49 -0.67
C GLN A 277 0.89 10.77 -2.15
N GLN A 278 2.15 10.75 -2.54
CA GLN A 278 2.59 10.98 -3.93
C GLN A 278 2.12 9.85 -4.86
N PHE A 279 2.25 8.60 -4.42
CA PHE A 279 1.88 7.44 -5.22
C PHE A 279 0.38 7.41 -5.54
N TYR A 280 -0.46 7.63 -4.53
CA TYR A 280 -1.92 7.61 -4.67
C TYR A 280 -2.50 8.98 -5.07
N ARG A 281 -1.69 10.06 -5.14
CA ARG A 281 -2.12 11.45 -5.45
C ARG A 281 -3.17 11.97 -4.47
N LEU A 282 -2.88 11.84 -3.18
CA LEU A 282 -3.77 12.20 -2.05
C LEU A 282 -3.50 13.62 -1.53
#